data_1a404143529bdadd8de668c9c4ecb39c
#
_entry.id   1a404143529bdadd8de668c9c4ecb39c
#
_cell.length_a   1.000
_cell.length_b   1.000
_cell.length_c   1.000
_cell.angle_alpha   90.00
_cell.angle_beta   90.00
_cell.angle_gamma   90.00
#
_symmetry.space_group_name_H-M   'P 1'
#
loop_
_entity.id
_entity.type
_entity.pdbx_description
1 polymer ?
#
loop_
_entity_poly.entity_id
_entity_poly.type
_entity_poly.pdbx_seq_one_letter_code
_entity_poly.pdbx_strand_id
1 'polypeptide(L)'
;MIASVRAQTFTDWELIIMDDGSSDSSLQEVERAAGGDKRIRWYSQANAGVCAARNNGYAYATPGSEYVQFPDSDDMLEPTMLAELISVLDANPRAVLAYCKYQAIGPDDAPVHFPYDLRRVPAGPYVRSQPDTEPVTQLESVVTWAPLTEPVCMMRRSAFDASLQWDLHLGQHGEGVLLFTDIALRGDLVFINKPLYLYRQYGVQSTSDAPKLARQERKTTLQLLAWPGDEGHRRRVRRAMLFAEGAARGIRGVEHGIELLRCGRIAEGLRIAAAGLARWWMAILFPAAFLGRLERECYAYLHAQGIDWKPADAWRHGRSK
;
A
#
# COMPACT_ATOMS: atom_id res chain seq x y z
N MET A 1 1.20 -4.45 -19.54
CA MET A 1 -0.04 -4.16 -18.81
C MET A 1 -1.27 -4.24 -19.71
N ILE A 2 -1.51 -3.38 -20.71
CA ILE A 2 -2.75 -3.35 -21.55
C ILE A 2 -3.13 -4.73 -22.11
N ALA A 3 -2.16 -5.47 -22.64
CA ALA A 3 -2.40 -6.82 -23.18
C ALA A 3 -2.92 -7.80 -22.11
N SER A 4 -2.41 -7.74 -20.88
CA SER A 4 -2.86 -8.61 -19.79
C SER A 4 -4.27 -8.25 -19.28
N VAL A 5 -4.67 -6.98 -19.32
CA VAL A 5 -6.06 -6.57 -19.05
C VAL A 5 -7.00 -7.07 -20.14
N ARG A 6 -6.62 -6.97 -21.40
CA ARG A 6 -7.41 -7.52 -22.53
C ARG A 6 -7.59 -9.03 -22.46
N ALA A 7 -6.62 -9.74 -21.87
CA ALA A 7 -6.65 -11.20 -21.69
C ALA A 7 -7.45 -11.67 -20.48
N GLN A 8 -8.05 -10.77 -19.69
CA GLN A 8 -8.82 -11.15 -18.51
C GLN A 8 -10.05 -11.98 -18.88
N THR A 9 -10.31 -13.02 -18.10
CA THR A 9 -11.49 -13.90 -18.26
C THR A 9 -12.79 -13.21 -17.87
N PHE A 10 -12.74 -12.26 -16.93
CA PHE A 10 -13.83 -11.33 -16.66
C PHE A 10 -13.83 -10.25 -17.74
N THR A 11 -14.95 -10.06 -18.46
CA THR A 11 -14.99 -9.22 -19.67
C THR A 11 -15.66 -7.87 -19.49
N ASP A 12 -16.41 -7.67 -18.40
CA ASP A 12 -17.13 -6.42 -18.10
C ASP A 12 -16.23 -5.46 -17.32
N TRP A 13 -15.22 -4.90 -18.00
CA TRP A 13 -14.27 -3.94 -17.45
C TRP A 13 -14.06 -2.75 -18.39
N GLU A 14 -13.66 -1.65 -17.83
CA GLU A 14 -13.06 -0.51 -18.53
C GLU A 14 -11.63 -0.26 -18.01
N LEU A 15 -10.75 0.19 -18.87
CA LEU A 15 -9.40 0.59 -18.53
C LEU A 15 -9.21 2.07 -18.84
N ILE A 16 -8.91 2.84 -17.80
CA ILE A 16 -8.63 4.27 -17.94
C ILE A 16 -7.15 4.48 -17.69
N ILE A 17 -6.46 5.04 -18.67
CA ILE A 17 -5.04 5.34 -18.60
C ILE A 17 -4.88 6.85 -18.49
N MET A 18 -4.21 7.31 -17.44
CA MET A 18 -3.88 8.71 -17.24
C MET A 18 -2.37 8.90 -17.45
N ASP A 19 -2.01 9.56 -18.54
CA ASP A 19 -0.64 9.97 -18.78
C ASP A 19 -0.31 11.23 -17.96
N ASP A 20 0.68 11.13 -17.09
CA ASP A 20 1.09 12.22 -16.20
C ASP A 20 2.21 13.07 -16.81
N GLY A 21 2.06 13.43 -18.08
CA GLY A 21 2.97 14.32 -18.80
C GLY A 21 4.23 13.63 -19.29
N SER A 22 4.11 12.43 -19.88
CA SER A 22 5.22 11.73 -20.51
C SER A 22 5.83 12.54 -21.64
N SER A 23 7.16 12.53 -21.72
CA SER A 23 7.92 13.20 -22.81
C SER A 23 8.43 12.23 -23.88
N ASP A 24 8.13 10.95 -23.74
CA ASP A 24 8.51 9.86 -24.64
C ASP A 24 7.33 9.40 -25.51
N SER A 25 7.46 8.22 -26.13
CA SER A 25 6.41 7.62 -26.97
C SER A 25 5.30 6.91 -26.21
N SER A 26 5.14 7.12 -24.89
CA SER A 26 4.17 6.38 -24.06
C SER A 26 2.74 6.47 -24.62
N LEU A 27 2.26 7.65 -25.02
CA LEU A 27 0.91 7.80 -25.58
C LEU A 27 0.72 7.06 -26.91
N GLN A 28 1.71 7.09 -27.81
CA GLN A 28 1.65 6.34 -29.05
C GLN A 28 1.59 4.82 -28.80
N GLU A 29 2.33 4.35 -27.78
CA GLU A 29 2.29 2.94 -27.38
C GLU A 29 0.94 2.56 -26.77
N VAL A 30 0.33 3.44 -25.97
CA VAL A 30 -1.02 3.24 -25.45
C VAL A 30 -2.03 3.11 -26.58
N GLU A 31 -2.02 4.04 -27.54
CA GLU A 31 -2.92 4.02 -28.70
C GLU A 31 -2.77 2.74 -29.53
N ARG A 32 -1.52 2.36 -29.82
CA ARG A 32 -1.20 1.12 -30.52
C ARG A 32 -1.69 -0.13 -29.77
N ALA A 33 -1.45 -0.19 -28.46
CA ALA A 33 -1.82 -1.33 -27.64
C ALA A 33 -3.33 -1.43 -27.38
N ALA A 34 -4.03 -0.30 -27.30
CA ALA A 34 -5.47 -0.25 -27.21
C ALA A 34 -6.17 -0.86 -28.44
N GLY A 35 -5.58 -0.68 -29.65
CA GLY A 35 -6.02 -1.37 -30.86
C GLY A 35 -7.51 -1.16 -31.21
N GLY A 36 -8.09 -0.01 -30.85
CA GLY A 36 -9.50 0.30 -31.07
C GLY A 36 -10.48 -0.35 -30.10
N ASP A 37 -10.02 -1.00 -29.04
CA ASP A 37 -10.90 -1.53 -28.00
C ASP A 37 -11.59 -0.39 -27.23
N LYS A 38 -12.90 -0.25 -27.38
CA LYS A 38 -13.70 0.86 -26.80
C LYS A 38 -13.74 0.85 -25.27
N ARG A 39 -13.35 -0.23 -24.63
CA ARG A 39 -13.24 -0.32 -23.16
C ARG A 39 -11.98 0.35 -22.64
N ILE A 40 -11.02 0.71 -23.53
CA ILE A 40 -9.77 1.36 -23.19
C ILE A 40 -9.86 2.82 -23.56
N ARG A 41 -9.71 3.69 -22.58
CA ARG A 41 -9.70 5.15 -22.74
C ARG A 41 -8.44 5.72 -22.14
N TRP A 42 -7.85 6.76 -22.76
CA TRP A 42 -6.66 7.40 -22.21
C TRP A 42 -6.79 8.91 -22.26
N TYR A 43 -6.13 9.55 -21.33
CA TYR A 43 -6.12 11.00 -21.12
C TYR A 43 -4.73 11.43 -20.72
N SER A 44 -4.41 12.72 -20.90
CA SER A 44 -3.13 13.30 -20.49
C SER A 44 -3.36 14.50 -19.58
N GLN A 45 -2.41 14.72 -18.70
CA GLN A 45 -2.33 15.89 -17.84
C GLN A 45 -0.90 16.42 -17.75
N ALA A 46 -0.72 17.66 -17.29
CA ALA A 46 0.60 18.12 -16.88
C ALA A 46 1.06 17.30 -15.67
N ASN A 47 2.37 17.00 -15.60
CA ASN A 47 2.91 16.16 -14.50
C ASN A 47 2.53 16.73 -13.13
N ALA A 48 1.81 15.93 -12.36
CA ALA A 48 1.31 16.27 -11.03
C ALA A 48 1.53 15.13 -10.01
N GLY A 49 2.18 14.05 -10.44
CA GLY A 49 2.52 12.88 -9.63
C GLY A 49 1.44 11.79 -9.63
N VAL A 50 1.85 10.59 -9.23
CA VAL A 50 1.05 9.35 -9.30
C VAL A 50 -0.30 9.46 -8.59
N CYS A 51 -0.36 10.11 -7.42
CA CYS A 51 -1.61 10.31 -6.68
C CYS A 51 -2.62 11.16 -7.47
N ALA A 52 -2.15 12.26 -8.08
CA ALA A 52 -2.98 13.12 -8.92
C ALA A 52 -3.44 12.37 -10.17
N ALA A 53 -2.54 11.63 -10.83
CA ALA A 53 -2.87 10.83 -12.01
C ALA A 53 -3.95 9.78 -11.69
N ARG A 54 -3.83 9.05 -10.58
CA ARG A 54 -4.82 8.05 -10.14
C ARG A 54 -6.18 8.70 -9.81
N ASN A 55 -6.21 9.81 -9.05
CA ASN A 55 -7.46 10.52 -8.74
C ASN A 55 -8.12 11.10 -10.00
N ASN A 56 -7.34 11.72 -10.89
CA ASN A 56 -7.86 12.29 -12.13
C ASN A 56 -8.31 11.19 -13.11
N GLY A 57 -7.59 10.08 -13.21
CA GLY A 57 -8.02 8.91 -13.98
C GLY A 57 -9.34 8.35 -13.45
N TYR A 58 -9.48 8.22 -12.13
CA TYR A 58 -10.73 7.78 -11.51
C TYR A 58 -11.92 8.69 -11.80
N ALA A 59 -11.72 9.99 -11.94
CA ALA A 59 -12.79 10.93 -12.28
C ALA A 59 -13.43 10.65 -13.66
N TYR A 60 -12.75 9.92 -14.55
CA TYR A 60 -13.29 9.46 -15.82
C TYR A 60 -13.96 8.09 -15.74
N ALA A 61 -13.98 7.44 -14.58
CA ALA A 61 -14.61 6.13 -14.41
C ALA A 61 -16.13 6.21 -14.66
N THR A 62 -16.65 5.22 -15.37
CA THR A 62 -18.07 5.14 -15.68
C THR A 62 -18.91 5.09 -14.40
N PRO A 63 -19.89 5.98 -14.24
CA PRO A 63 -20.81 5.91 -13.12
C PRO A 63 -21.51 4.54 -13.12
N GLY A 64 -21.51 3.84 -11.99
CA GLY A 64 -22.12 2.52 -11.85
C GLY A 64 -21.12 1.36 -11.89
N SER A 65 -19.83 1.58 -12.16
CA SER A 65 -18.80 0.57 -11.89
C SER A 65 -18.82 0.19 -10.41
N GLU A 66 -18.80 -1.11 -10.11
CA GLU A 66 -18.93 -1.60 -8.72
C GLU A 66 -17.58 -1.71 -8.01
N TYR A 67 -16.52 -1.93 -8.76
CA TYR A 67 -15.16 -2.16 -8.26
C TYR A 67 -14.17 -1.22 -8.91
N VAL A 68 -13.07 -0.94 -8.23
CA VAL A 68 -11.95 -0.15 -8.73
C VAL A 68 -10.62 -0.80 -8.37
N GLN A 69 -9.68 -0.78 -9.33
CA GLN A 69 -8.31 -1.25 -9.18
C GLN A 69 -7.36 -0.25 -9.83
N PHE A 70 -6.14 -0.13 -9.31
CA PHE A 70 -5.10 0.78 -9.84
C PHE A 70 -3.83 0.00 -10.17
N PRO A 71 -3.80 -0.74 -11.29
CA PRO A 71 -2.60 -1.47 -11.71
C PRO A 71 -1.52 -0.51 -12.19
N ASP A 72 -0.25 -0.86 -11.95
CA ASP A 72 0.88 -0.10 -12.46
C ASP A 72 1.12 -0.40 -13.95
N SER A 73 1.61 0.60 -14.69
CA SER A 73 1.71 0.55 -16.16
C SER A 73 2.77 -0.42 -16.68
N ASP A 74 3.75 -0.78 -15.86
CA ASP A 74 4.88 -1.66 -16.18
C ASP A 74 4.67 -3.13 -15.76
N ASP A 75 3.59 -3.42 -15.05
CA ASP A 75 3.25 -4.73 -14.55
C ASP A 75 2.26 -5.50 -15.43
N MET A 76 1.87 -6.72 -15.00
CA MET A 76 0.90 -7.55 -15.71
C MET A 76 -0.06 -8.22 -14.73
N LEU A 77 -1.25 -8.55 -15.22
CA LEU A 77 -2.27 -9.29 -14.48
C LEU A 77 -2.34 -10.74 -15.01
N GLU A 78 -2.45 -11.72 -14.10
CA GLU A 78 -2.81 -13.08 -14.50
C GLU A 78 -4.23 -13.09 -15.08
N PRO A 79 -4.54 -13.96 -16.07
CA PRO A 79 -5.82 -13.92 -16.80
C PRO A 79 -7.07 -14.05 -15.94
N THR A 80 -6.99 -14.62 -14.75
CA THR A 80 -8.13 -14.81 -13.84
C THR A 80 -8.23 -13.78 -12.72
N MET A 81 -7.30 -12.82 -12.65
CA MET A 81 -7.18 -11.91 -11.50
C MET A 81 -8.48 -11.15 -11.21
N LEU A 82 -9.08 -10.51 -12.22
CA LEU A 82 -10.32 -9.74 -12.01
C LEU A 82 -11.45 -10.65 -11.56
N ALA A 83 -11.65 -11.79 -12.21
CA ALA A 83 -12.70 -12.73 -11.86
C ALA A 83 -12.56 -13.26 -10.42
N GLU A 84 -11.36 -13.58 -9.99
CA GLU A 84 -11.11 -14.11 -8.64
C GLU A 84 -11.31 -13.03 -7.56
N LEU A 85 -10.79 -11.82 -7.76
CA LEU A 85 -10.97 -10.72 -6.81
C LEU A 85 -12.45 -10.33 -6.67
N ILE A 86 -13.19 -10.25 -7.78
CA ILE A 86 -14.63 -9.96 -7.80
C ILE A 86 -15.39 -11.07 -7.07
N SER A 87 -15.14 -12.33 -7.41
CA SER A 87 -15.81 -13.48 -6.77
C SER A 87 -15.70 -13.44 -5.24
N VAL A 88 -14.53 -13.10 -4.74
CA VAL A 88 -14.27 -12.98 -3.29
C VAL A 88 -15.03 -11.81 -2.68
N LEU A 89 -15.04 -10.66 -3.34
CA LEU A 89 -15.80 -9.50 -2.88
C LEU A 89 -17.31 -9.81 -2.87
N ASP A 90 -17.83 -10.45 -3.91
CA ASP A 90 -19.26 -10.82 -4.01
C ASP A 90 -19.68 -11.82 -2.93
N ALA A 91 -18.83 -12.81 -2.65
CA ALA A 91 -19.07 -13.80 -1.60
C ALA A 91 -19.00 -13.20 -0.18
N ASN A 92 -18.37 -12.05 0.00
CA ASN A 92 -18.14 -11.41 1.29
C ASN A 92 -18.71 -9.98 1.35
N PRO A 93 -20.02 -9.79 1.65
CA PRO A 93 -20.65 -8.46 1.65
C PRO A 93 -20.00 -7.43 2.59
N ARG A 94 -19.30 -7.87 3.65
CA ARG A 94 -18.55 -7.00 4.55
C ARG A 94 -17.17 -6.63 4.03
N ALA A 95 -16.67 -7.36 3.02
CA ALA A 95 -15.38 -7.05 2.42
C ALA A 95 -15.47 -5.79 1.57
N VAL A 96 -14.61 -4.84 1.84
CA VAL A 96 -14.48 -3.58 1.09
C VAL A 96 -13.29 -3.59 0.14
N LEU A 97 -12.35 -4.52 0.34
CA LEU A 97 -11.17 -4.73 -0.48
C LEU A 97 -10.80 -6.21 -0.51
N ALA A 98 -10.45 -6.71 -1.68
CA ALA A 98 -9.77 -7.98 -1.89
C ALA A 98 -8.38 -7.74 -2.47
N TYR A 99 -7.40 -8.56 -2.08
CA TYR A 99 -6.04 -8.47 -2.59
C TYR A 99 -5.39 -9.84 -2.72
N CYS A 100 -4.39 -9.96 -3.59
CA CYS A 100 -3.72 -11.21 -3.89
C CYS A 100 -2.22 -11.14 -3.66
N LYS A 101 -1.51 -12.25 -3.90
CA LYS A 101 -0.06 -12.25 -4.02
C LYS A 101 0.37 -11.72 -5.37
N TYR A 102 1.64 -11.30 -5.46
CA TYR A 102 2.33 -11.10 -6.72
C TYR A 102 3.45 -12.12 -6.92
N GLN A 103 3.81 -12.35 -8.17
CA GLN A 103 5.03 -13.01 -8.61
C GLN A 103 5.94 -11.94 -9.23
N ALA A 104 7.18 -11.84 -8.76
CA ALA A 104 8.15 -10.96 -9.42
C ALA A 104 8.61 -11.57 -10.74
N ILE A 105 8.68 -10.73 -11.79
CA ILE A 105 9.16 -11.08 -13.12
C ILE A 105 10.28 -10.12 -13.55
N GLY A 106 11.18 -10.61 -14.40
CA GLY A 106 12.23 -9.81 -15.01
C GLY A 106 11.74 -9.00 -16.22
N PRO A 107 12.63 -8.25 -16.87
CA PRO A 107 12.31 -7.49 -18.09
C PRO A 107 11.83 -8.38 -19.26
N ASP A 108 12.20 -9.66 -19.25
CA ASP A 108 11.86 -10.70 -20.24
C ASP A 108 10.62 -11.52 -19.86
N ASP A 109 9.83 -11.06 -18.88
CA ASP A 109 8.67 -11.75 -18.32
C ASP A 109 8.98 -13.05 -17.56
N ALA A 110 10.25 -13.45 -17.43
CA ALA A 110 10.63 -14.64 -16.70
C ALA A 110 10.51 -14.41 -15.16
N PRO A 111 10.05 -15.42 -14.40
CA PRO A 111 10.01 -15.33 -12.95
C PRO A 111 11.39 -15.05 -12.34
N VAL A 112 11.48 -14.10 -11.44
CA VAL A 112 12.71 -13.78 -10.70
C VAL A 112 12.50 -13.92 -9.21
N HIS A 113 13.59 -14.22 -8.50
CA HIS A 113 13.54 -14.23 -7.03
C HIS A 113 13.57 -12.78 -6.52
N PHE A 114 12.55 -12.44 -5.73
CA PHE A 114 12.48 -11.14 -5.06
C PHE A 114 12.64 -11.32 -3.55
N PRO A 115 13.56 -10.59 -2.91
CA PRO A 115 13.89 -10.80 -1.49
C PRO A 115 12.73 -10.47 -0.53
N TYR A 116 11.77 -9.64 -0.97
CA TYR A 116 10.52 -9.41 -0.24
C TYR A 116 9.47 -10.45 -0.69
N ASP A 117 9.68 -11.70 -0.30
CA ASP A 117 8.72 -12.75 -0.52
C ASP A 117 7.47 -12.50 0.33
N LEU A 118 6.37 -12.07 -0.29
CA LEU A 118 5.05 -11.99 0.37
C LEU A 118 4.56 -13.35 0.90
N ARG A 119 5.19 -14.47 0.50
CA ARG A 119 5.01 -15.78 1.15
C ARG A 119 5.45 -15.76 2.61
N ARG A 120 6.27 -14.78 3.00
CA ARG A 120 6.69 -14.50 4.37
C ARG A 120 5.91 -13.37 5.04
N VAL A 121 4.68 -13.08 4.61
CA VAL A 121 3.76 -12.45 5.54
C VAL A 121 3.71 -13.42 6.71
N PRO A 122 4.27 -13.09 7.89
CA PRO A 122 4.19 -13.99 9.01
C PRO A 122 2.72 -14.34 9.17
N ALA A 123 2.42 -15.63 9.33
CA ALA A 123 1.16 -16.07 9.90
C ALA A 123 1.13 -15.51 11.32
N GLY A 124 1.08 -14.19 11.41
CA GLY A 124 0.93 -13.46 12.66
C GLY A 124 -0.53 -13.48 13.06
N PRO A 125 -0.87 -13.06 14.27
CA PRO A 125 -2.24 -12.97 14.73
C PRO A 125 -3.12 -12.03 13.89
N TYR A 126 -2.59 -11.50 12.79
CA TYR A 126 -3.17 -10.48 11.91
C TYR A 126 -3.85 -11.03 10.67
N VAL A 127 -3.57 -12.29 10.32
CA VAL A 127 -4.23 -13.00 9.24
C VAL A 127 -4.92 -14.20 9.86
N ARG A 128 -6.22 -14.14 10.08
CA ARG A 128 -6.98 -15.33 10.43
C ARG A 128 -7.04 -16.22 9.19
N SER A 129 -6.10 -17.16 9.09
CA SER A 129 -6.24 -18.28 8.16
C SER A 129 -7.25 -19.25 8.75
N GLN A 130 -8.43 -19.31 8.19
CA GLN A 130 -9.23 -20.53 8.28
C GLN A 130 -8.81 -21.42 7.09
N PRO A 131 -8.74 -22.76 7.24
CA PRO A 131 -8.13 -23.62 6.25
C PRO A 131 -8.69 -23.55 4.84
N ASP A 132 -9.89 -23.07 4.62
CA ASP A 132 -10.54 -22.96 3.33
C ASP A 132 -11.31 -21.64 3.12
N THR A 133 -11.15 -20.68 4.03
CA THR A 133 -11.74 -19.35 3.91
C THR A 133 -10.65 -18.29 3.87
N GLU A 134 -10.88 -17.28 3.10
CA GLU A 134 -9.96 -16.18 2.88
C GLU A 134 -9.71 -15.42 4.20
N PRO A 135 -8.44 -15.21 4.55
CA PRO A 135 -8.08 -14.56 5.80
C PRO A 135 -8.46 -13.07 5.76
N VAL A 136 -9.13 -12.60 6.78
CA VAL A 136 -9.43 -11.16 6.98
C VAL A 136 -8.19 -10.46 7.50
N THR A 137 -7.71 -9.48 6.74
CA THR A 137 -6.57 -8.65 7.15
C THR A 137 -7.02 -7.59 8.14
N GLN A 138 -6.28 -7.44 9.24
CA GLN A 138 -6.58 -6.45 10.26
C GLN A 138 -5.91 -5.11 9.97
N LEU A 139 -6.46 -4.03 10.50
CA LEU A 139 -5.94 -2.67 10.37
C LEU A 139 -4.46 -2.56 10.80
N GLU A 140 -4.07 -3.30 11.82
CA GLU A 140 -2.69 -3.38 12.31
C GLU A 140 -1.71 -3.83 11.23
N SER A 141 -2.10 -4.77 10.36
CA SER A 141 -1.29 -5.22 9.24
C SER A 141 -1.12 -4.16 8.16
N VAL A 142 -2.16 -3.38 7.90
CA VAL A 142 -2.12 -2.27 6.93
C VAL A 142 -1.12 -1.20 7.39
N VAL A 143 -1.22 -0.80 8.65
CA VAL A 143 -0.36 0.23 9.25
C VAL A 143 1.11 -0.22 9.34
N THR A 144 1.39 -1.52 9.38
CA THR A 144 2.77 -2.06 9.42
C THR A 144 3.45 -2.11 8.06
N TRP A 145 2.84 -1.61 6.98
CA TRP A 145 3.34 -1.77 5.61
C TRP A 145 3.37 -3.23 5.13
N ALA A 146 2.57 -4.08 5.75
CA ALA A 146 2.43 -5.46 5.30
C ALA A 146 1.43 -5.51 4.14
N PRO A 147 1.53 -6.43 3.34
CA PRO A 147 1.45 -6.91 1.98
C PRO A 147 0.52 -6.15 1.02
N LEU A 148 -0.07 -5.04 1.41
CA LEU A 148 -0.96 -4.27 0.55
C LEU A 148 -0.14 -3.30 -0.30
N THR A 149 0.00 -3.63 -1.56
CA THR A 149 0.45 -2.69 -2.59
C THR A 149 -0.72 -2.38 -3.51
N GLU A 150 -0.74 -1.19 -4.04
CA GLU A 150 -1.86 -0.65 -4.83
C GLU A 150 -2.31 -1.58 -5.95
N PRO A 151 -1.39 -2.13 -6.77
CA PRO A 151 -1.78 -2.85 -7.97
C PRO A 151 -2.38 -4.23 -7.70
N VAL A 152 -2.13 -4.84 -6.53
CA VAL A 152 -2.68 -6.17 -6.19
C VAL A 152 -4.07 -6.09 -5.56
N CYS A 153 -4.58 -4.87 -5.30
CA CYS A 153 -5.80 -4.62 -4.56
C CYS A 153 -6.95 -4.22 -5.50
N MET A 154 -8.13 -4.82 -5.27
CA MET A 154 -9.39 -4.37 -5.83
C MET A 154 -10.31 -3.93 -4.70
N MET A 155 -10.92 -2.76 -4.83
CA MET A 155 -11.79 -2.16 -3.81
C MET A 155 -13.23 -2.06 -4.32
N ARG A 156 -14.20 -2.18 -3.40
CA ARG A 156 -15.55 -1.70 -3.72
C ARG A 156 -15.52 -0.21 -4.01
N ARG A 157 -16.12 0.21 -5.11
CA ARG A 157 -16.21 1.62 -5.48
C ARG A 157 -16.81 2.47 -4.36
N SER A 158 -17.87 1.99 -3.73
CA SER A 158 -18.53 2.70 -2.61
C SER A 158 -17.60 2.97 -1.43
N ALA A 159 -16.65 2.06 -1.15
CA ALA A 159 -15.66 2.26 -0.12
C ALA A 159 -14.57 3.27 -0.55
N PHE A 160 -14.15 3.23 -1.82
CA PHE A 160 -13.20 4.19 -2.38
C PHE A 160 -13.80 5.60 -2.45
N ASP A 161 -15.05 5.76 -2.91
CA ASP A 161 -15.77 7.05 -2.94
C ASP A 161 -15.92 7.66 -1.56
N ALA A 162 -16.15 6.84 -0.53
CA ALA A 162 -16.25 7.28 0.85
C ALA A 162 -14.90 7.52 1.52
N SER A 163 -13.79 7.15 0.89
CA SER A 163 -12.44 7.25 1.44
C SER A 163 -11.82 8.63 1.21
N LEU A 164 -10.63 8.81 1.79
CA LEU A 164 -9.77 9.98 1.58
C LEU A 164 -9.18 10.03 0.16
N GLN A 165 -9.31 8.94 -0.60
CA GLN A 165 -8.66 8.75 -1.90
C GLN A 165 -7.12 8.88 -1.81
N TRP A 166 -6.46 9.18 -2.93
CA TRP A 166 -5.00 9.31 -2.97
C TRP A 166 -4.57 10.68 -2.45
N ASP A 167 -3.76 10.72 -1.42
CA ASP A 167 -3.25 11.97 -0.84
C ASP A 167 -2.19 12.61 -1.74
N LEU A 168 -2.50 13.80 -2.26
CA LEU A 168 -1.63 14.55 -3.17
C LEU A 168 -0.33 15.05 -2.53
N HIS A 169 -0.27 15.12 -1.19
CA HIS A 169 0.87 15.69 -0.48
C HIS A 169 1.93 14.66 -0.07
N LEU A 170 1.56 13.38 -0.05
CA LEU A 170 2.52 12.34 0.29
C LEU A 170 3.48 12.04 -0.85
N GLY A 171 3.00 12.13 -2.09
CA GLY A 171 3.77 11.68 -3.24
C GLY A 171 3.98 10.16 -3.21
N GLN A 172 4.86 9.67 -4.05
CA GLN A 172 5.16 8.26 -4.21
C GLN A 172 5.77 7.64 -2.94
N HIS A 173 5.38 6.42 -2.58
CA HIS A 173 5.83 5.62 -1.44
C HIS A 173 5.24 6.01 -0.08
N GLY A 174 4.01 5.73 0.15
CA GLY A 174 3.32 5.93 1.43
C GLY A 174 1.86 6.33 1.28
N GLU A 175 1.49 6.72 0.07
CA GLU A 175 0.13 7.07 -0.32
C GLU A 175 -0.85 5.92 -0.10
N GLY A 176 -0.45 4.69 -0.44
CA GLY A 176 -1.27 3.50 -0.26
C GLY A 176 -1.57 3.20 1.21
N VAL A 177 -0.63 3.43 2.11
CA VAL A 177 -0.84 3.16 3.55
C VAL A 177 -1.99 3.98 4.10
N LEU A 178 -2.12 5.25 3.72
CA LEU A 178 -3.23 6.10 4.18
C LEU A 178 -4.56 5.65 3.58
N LEU A 179 -4.60 5.43 2.28
CA LEU A 179 -5.80 4.96 1.60
C LEU A 179 -6.28 3.64 2.19
N PHE A 180 -5.40 2.65 2.31
CA PHE A 180 -5.77 1.34 2.82
C PHE A 180 -6.12 1.35 4.31
N THR A 181 -5.50 2.24 5.10
CA THR A 181 -5.92 2.49 6.49
C THR A 181 -7.36 2.98 6.53
N ASP A 182 -7.73 3.94 5.69
CA ASP A 182 -9.09 4.47 5.63
C ASP A 182 -10.09 3.41 5.13
N ILE A 183 -9.73 2.65 4.11
CA ILE A 183 -10.53 1.52 3.61
C ILE A 183 -10.72 0.46 4.71
N ALA A 184 -9.67 0.08 5.45
CA ALA A 184 -9.74 -0.89 6.54
C ALA A 184 -10.57 -0.43 7.75
N LEU A 185 -10.81 0.86 7.89
CA LEU A 185 -11.74 1.39 8.90
C LEU A 185 -13.21 1.20 8.51
N ARG A 186 -13.50 0.90 7.23
CA ARG A 186 -14.86 0.82 6.66
C ARG A 186 -15.39 -0.61 6.52
N GLY A 187 -14.51 -1.61 6.46
CA GLY A 187 -14.92 -3.01 6.31
C GLY A 187 -13.74 -3.98 6.33
N ASP A 188 -14.04 -5.20 5.96
CA ASP A 188 -13.06 -6.29 5.96
C ASP A 188 -12.17 -6.22 4.72
N LEU A 189 -10.88 -6.57 4.88
CA LEU A 189 -9.93 -6.76 3.79
C LEU A 189 -9.65 -8.24 3.63
N VAL A 190 -9.86 -8.80 2.44
CA VAL A 190 -9.77 -10.24 2.21
C VAL A 190 -8.56 -10.58 1.35
N PHE A 191 -7.79 -11.58 1.77
CA PHE A 191 -6.58 -12.01 1.10
C PHE A 191 -6.79 -13.30 0.30
N ILE A 192 -6.38 -13.29 -0.97
CA ILE A 192 -6.31 -14.46 -1.84
C ILE A 192 -4.88 -14.96 -1.90
N ASN A 193 -4.65 -16.18 -1.43
CA ASN A 193 -3.32 -16.78 -1.39
C ASN A 193 -2.87 -17.34 -2.75
N LYS A 194 -3.05 -16.54 -3.83
CA LYS A 194 -2.64 -16.88 -5.19
C LYS A 194 -1.81 -15.74 -5.79
N PRO A 195 -0.76 -16.01 -6.58
CA PRO A 195 0.01 -14.99 -7.28
C PRO A 195 -0.73 -14.58 -8.57
N LEU A 196 -1.67 -13.65 -8.45
CA LEU A 196 -2.50 -13.20 -9.57
C LEU A 196 -1.97 -11.91 -10.23
N TYR A 197 -0.91 -11.34 -9.71
CA TYR A 197 -0.26 -10.15 -10.22
C TYR A 197 1.20 -10.42 -10.53
N LEU A 198 1.71 -9.93 -11.65
CA LEU A 198 3.09 -10.09 -12.12
C LEU A 198 3.81 -8.75 -11.99
N TYR A 199 4.61 -8.63 -10.93
CA TYR A 199 5.35 -7.43 -10.59
C TYR A 199 6.70 -7.38 -11.27
N ARG A 200 6.91 -6.40 -12.15
CA ARG A 200 8.11 -6.30 -12.97
C ARG A 200 9.26 -5.66 -12.22
N GLN A 201 10.43 -6.31 -12.29
CA GLN A 201 11.66 -5.86 -11.69
C GLN A 201 12.63 -5.33 -12.75
N TYR A 202 13.07 -4.08 -12.56
CA TYR A 202 14.15 -3.46 -13.31
C TYR A 202 15.37 -3.24 -12.43
N GLY A 203 16.54 -2.98 -13.02
CA GLY A 203 17.76 -2.73 -12.28
C GLY A 203 17.73 -1.48 -11.38
N VAL A 204 16.95 -0.45 -11.76
CA VAL A 204 16.74 0.76 -10.97
C VAL A 204 15.24 1.06 -10.91
N GLN A 205 14.69 1.01 -9.72
CA GLN A 205 13.27 1.31 -9.46
C GLN A 205 13.13 2.51 -8.52
N SER A 206 11.94 3.13 -8.52
CA SER A 206 11.62 4.23 -7.62
C SER A 206 11.78 3.88 -6.13
N THR A 207 11.64 2.59 -5.79
CA THR A 207 11.84 2.01 -4.44
C THR A 207 13.30 1.85 -4.04
N SER A 208 14.26 2.12 -4.93
CA SER A 208 15.70 1.98 -4.64
C SER A 208 16.28 3.17 -3.85
N ASP A 209 15.57 4.30 -3.74
CA ASP A 209 16.02 5.49 -3.01
C ASP A 209 15.67 5.39 -1.51
N ALA A 210 16.55 4.76 -0.73
CA ALA A 210 16.36 4.59 0.70
C ALA A 210 16.15 5.91 1.49
N PRO A 211 16.89 7.02 1.22
CA PRO A 211 16.58 8.31 1.82
C PRO A 211 15.19 8.84 1.52
N LYS A 212 14.71 8.70 0.26
CA LYS A 212 13.35 9.10 -0.13
C LYS A 212 12.31 8.27 0.62
N LEU A 213 12.47 6.95 0.65
CA LEU A 213 11.59 6.04 1.40
C LEU A 213 11.53 6.42 2.88
N ALA A 214 12.67 6.67 3.51
CA ALA A 214 12.73 7.04 4.91
C ALA A 214 12.01 8.36 5.21
N ARG A 215 12.09 9.35 4.32
CA ARG A 215 11.33 10.62 4.45
C ARG A 215 9.82 10.38 4.34
N GLN A 216 9.39 9.58 3.36
CA GLN A 216 7.98 9.29 3.15
C GLN A 216 7.38 8.49 4.32
N GLU A 217 8.10 7.51 4.84
CA GLU A 217 7.69 6.75 6.02
C GLU A 217 7.42 7.67 7.23
N ARG A 218 8.27 8.69 7.46
CA ARG A 218 8.05 9.65 8.57
C ARG A 218 6.83 10.53 8.34
N LYS A 219 6.65 11.01 7.11
CA LYS A 219 5.45 11.77 6.74
C LYS A 219 4.18 10.94 6.93
N THR A 220 4.14 9.72 6.43
CA THR A 220 3.02 8.79 6.60
C THR A 220 2.75 8.51 8.08
N THR A 221 3.79 8.29 8.88
CA THR A 221 3.66 8.11 10.33
C THR A 221 3.01 9.31 11.01
N LEU A 222 3.45 10.52 10.68
CA LEU A 222 2.86 11.75 11.22
C LEU A 222 1.40 11.95 10.78
N GLN A 223 1.08 11.60 9.53
CA GLN A 223 -0.30 11.61 9.03
C GLN A 223 -1.20 10.65 9.81
N LEU A 224 -0.74 9.42 10.03
CA LEU A 224 -1.48 8.44 10.82
C LEU A 224 -1.71 8.90 12.26
N LEU A 225 -0.71 9.54 12.90
CA LEU A 225 -0.84 10.10 14.24
C LEU A 225 -1.87 11.24 14.31
N ALA A 226 -1.94 12.05 13.26
CA ALA A 226 -2.85 13.18 13.10
C ALA A 226 -4.16 12.79 12.39
N TRP A 227 -4.58 11.53 12.39
CA TRP A 227 -5.74 11.02 11.65
C TRP A 227 -6.97 11.92 11.75
N PRO A 228 -7.60 12.32 10.62
CA PRO A 228 -8.63 13.38 10.60
C PRO A 228 -10.03 12.90 10.98
N GLY A 229 -10.24 11.59 11.08
CA GLY A 229 -11.53 10.97 11.37
C GLY A 229 -12.08 11.33 12.76
N ASP A 230 -13.23 10.75 13.08
CA ASP A 230 -13.81 10.83 14.41
C ASP A 230 -12.90 10.19 15.48
N GLU A 231 -13.25 10.41 16.76
CA GLU A 231 -12.43 9.91 17.87
C GLU A 231 -12.35 8.37 17.92
N GLY A 232 -13.38 7.66 17.42
CA GLY A 232 -13.38 6.21 17.31
C GLY A 232 -12.33 5.74 16.31
N HIS A 233 -12.31 6.33 15.12
CA HIS A 233 -11.30 6.05 14.09
C HIS A 233 -9.91 6.44 14.57
N ARG A 234 -9.73 7.61 15.15
CA ARG A 234 -8.44 8.03 15.73
C ARG A 234 -7.89 7.05 16.75
N ARG A 235 -8.73 6.55 17.65
CA ARG A 235 -8.31 5.53 18.64
C ARG A 235 -7.92 4.22 17.98
N ARG A 236 -8.65 3.76 16.97
CA ARG A 236 -8.32 2.54 16.22
C ARG A 236 -6.98 2.68 15.50
N VAL A 237 -6.74 3.78 14.77
CA VAL A 237 -5.48 4.04 14.08
C VAL A 237 -4.31 4.14 15.06
N ARG A 238 -4.44 4.90 16.16
CA ARG A 238 -3.40 4.99 17.20
C ARG A 238 -3.08 3.64 17.84
N ARG A 239 -4.10 2.80 18.08
CA ARG A 239 -3.89 1.44 18.60
C ARG A 239 -3.15 0.58 17.59
N ALA A 240 -3.51 0.64 16.30
CA ALA A 240 -2.81 -0.06 15.23
C ALA A 240 -1.35 0.39 15.13
N MET A 241 -1.07 1.68 15.25
CA MET A 241 0.29 2.21 15.26
C MET A 241 1.11 1.77 16.48
N LEU A 242 0.52 1.74 17.68
CA LEU A 242 1.20 1.20 18.86
C LEU A 242 1.63 -0.23 18.63
N PHE A 243 0.77 -1.01 18.01
CA PHE A 243 1.09 -2.37 17.64
C PHE A 243 2.18 -2.43 16.56
N ALA A 244 2.02 -1.72 15.45
CA ALA A 244 2.94 -1.69 14.33
C ALA A 244 4.34 -1.22 14.74
N GLU A 245 4.41 -0.04 15.34
CA GLU A 245 5.66 0.63 15.68
C GLU A 245 6.28 0.10 16.97
N GLY A 246 5.46 -0.26 17.94
CA GLY A 246 5.92 -0.78 19.23
C GLY A 246 6.19 -2.29 19.21
N ALA A 247 5.12 -3.08 19.07
CA ALA A 247 5.22 -4.52 19.18
C ALA A 247 5.93 -5.16 17.98
N ALA A 248 5.45 -4.94 16.77
CA ALA A 248 6.00 -5.61 15.59
C ALA A 248 7.44 -5.20 15.30
N ARG A 249 7.78 -3.90 15.34
CA ARG A 249 9.17 -3.45 15.16
C ARG A 249 10.05 -3.83 16.36
N GLY A 250 9.51 -3.86 17.57
CA GLY A 250 10.22 -4.31 18.76
C GLY A 250 10.61 -5.78 18.66
N ILE A 251 9.68 -6.65 18.28
CA ILE A 251 9.92 -8.09 18.07
C ILE A 251 10.96 -8.31 16.97
N ARG A 252 10.82 -7.65 15.81
CA ARG A 252 11.83 -7.74 14.73
C ARG A 252 13.22 -7.30 15.18
N GLY A 253 13.30 -6.28 16.03
CA GLY A 253 14.57 -5.85 16.62
C GLY A 253 15.20 -6.93 17.51
N VAL A 254 14.38 -7.65 18.29
CA VAL A 254 14.86 -8.78 19.10
C VAL A 254 15.32 -9.93 18.23
N GLU A 255 14.54 -10.31 17.23
CA GLU A 255 14.89 -11.39 16.28
C GLU A 255 16.19 -11.09 15.55
N HIS A 256 16.34 -9.89 15.01
CA HIS A 256 17.59 -9.46 14.37
C HIS A 256 18.78 -9.44 15.34
N GLY A 257 18.58 -8.99 16.58
CA GLY A 257 19.60 -9.03 17.61
C GLY A 257 20.06 -10.47 17.90
N ILE A 258 19.12 -11.42 17.99
CA ILE A 258 19.41 -12.85 18.17
C ILE A 258 20.20 -13.41 16.99
N GLU A 259 19.86 -13.03 15.77
CA GLU A 259 20.59 -13.46 14.58
C GLU A 259 22.03 -12.97 14.58
N LEU A 260 22.26 -11.71 14.96
CA LEU A 260 23.62 -11.15 15.12
C LEU A 260 24.42 -11.89 16.20
N LEU A 261 23.79 -12.28 17.31
CA LEU A 261 24.42 -13.10 18.34
C LEU A 261 24.88 -14.44 17.78
N ARG A 262 24.03 -15.10 16.98
CA ARG A 262 24.38 -16.37 16.30
C ARG A 262 25.54 -16.23 15.32
N CYS A 263 25.69 -15.05 14.71
CA CYS A 263 26.81 -14.71 13.82
C CYS A 263 28.08 -14.24 14.57
N GLY A 264 28.11 -14.32 15.89
CA GLY A 264 29.26 -13.89 16.71
C GLY A 264 29.39 -12.38 16.94
N ARG A 265 28.41 -11.56 16.49
CA ARG A 265 28.36 -10.09 16.68
C ARG A 265 27.72 -9.75 18.03
N ILE A 266 28.35 -10.21 19.14
CA ILE A 266 27.74 -10.25 20.47
C ILE A 266 27.30 -8.88 20.98
N ALA A 267 28.19 -7.87 20.99
CA ALA A 267 27.88 -6.55 21.53
C ALA A 267 26.77 -5.84 20.76
N GLU A 268 26.78 -5.97 19.44
CA GLU A 268 25.79 -5.38 18.56
C GLU A 268 24.44 -6.10 18.68
N GLY A 269 24.44 -7.44 18.70
CA GLY A 269 23.25 -8.25 18.88
C GLY A 269 22.53 -7.95 20.19
N LEU A 270 23.27 -7.87 21.31
CA LEU A 270 22.72 -7.49 22.60
C LEU A 270 22.11 -6.08 22.60
N ARG A 271 22.79 -5.11 22.00
CA ARG A 271 22.31 -3.72 21.92
C ARG A 271 21.01 -3.64 21.12
N ILE A 272 20.93 -4.31 19.97
CA ILE A 272 19.74 -4.29 19.10
C ILE A 272 18.57 -5.03 19.76
N ALA A 273 18.80 -6.19 20.36
CA ALA A 273 17.77 -6.94 21.08
C ALA A 273 17.21 -6.13 22.28
N ALA A 274 18.08 -5.51 23.07
CA ALA A 274 17.68 -4.67 24.19
C ALA A 274 16.86 -3.45 23.74
N ALA A 275 17.25 -2.79 22.65
CA ALA A 275 16.48 -1.68 22.07
C ALA A 275 15.10 -2.14 21.58
N GLY A 276 15.00 -3.32 20.96
CA GLY A 276 13.74 -3.93 20.53
C GLY A 276 12.82 -4.21 21.71
N LEU A 277 13.32 -4.82 22.77
CA LEU A 277 12.56 -5.07 24.01
C LEU A 277 12.09 -3.76 24.66
N ALA A 278 12.97 -2.77 24.80
CA ALA A 278 12.61 -1.47 25.37
C ALA A 278 11.50 -0.77 24.57
N ARG A 279 11.56 -0.85 23.25
CA ARG A 279 10.53 -0.31 22.36
C ARG A 279 9.19 -1.00 22.58
N TRP A 280 9.19 -2.32 22.64
CA TRP A 280 7.99 -3.12 22.89
C TRP A 280 7.35 -2.79 24.25
N TRP A 281 8.13 -2.82 25.33
CA TRP A 281 7.64 -2.51 26.67
C TRP A 281 7.11 -1.08 26.79
N MET A 282 7.79 -0.10 26.16
CA MET A 282 7.34 1.28 26.16
C MET A 282 5.97 1.45 25.49
N ALA A 283 5.74 0.77 24.36
CA ALA A 283 4.45 0.83 23.66
C ALA A 283 3.31 0.21 24.47
N ILE A 284 3.59 -0.83 25.27
CA ILE A 284 2.59 -1.50 26.11
C ILE A 284 2.31 -0.70 27.39
N LEU A 285 3.36 -0.31 28.11
CA LEU A 285 3.21 0.28 29.46
C LEU A 285 2.94 1.78 29.41
N PHE A 286 3.44 2.48 28.38
CA PHE A 286 3.37 3.93 28.27
C PHE A 286 2.94 4.37 26.86
N PRO A 287 1.74 3.96 26.38
CA PRO A 287 1.32 4.15 24.99
C PRO A 287 1.33 5.63 24.53
N ALA A 288 0.85 6.55 25.39
CA ALA A 288 0.83 7.97 25.04
C ALA A 288 2.26 8.56 24.94
N ALA A 289 3.13 8.19 25.86
CA ALA A 289 4.53 8.62 25.85
C ALA A 289 5.28 8.05 24.64
N PHE A 290 4.99 6.80 24.26
CA PHE A 290 5.54 6.14 23.09
C PHE A 290 5.15 6.89 21.80
N LEU A 291 3.85 7.15 21.58
CA LEU A 291 3.38 7.86 20.39
C LEU A 291 3.92 9.29 20.33
N GLY A 292 3.97 10.02 21.45
CA GLY A 292 4.56 11.35 21.50
C GLY A 292 6.07 11.37 21.26
N ARG A 293 6.79 10.31 21.64
CA ARG A 293 8.19 10.14 21.28
C ARG A 293 8.36 9.87 19.79
N LEU A 294 7.56 8.95 19.23
CA LEU A 294 7.57 8.63 17.79
C LEU A 294 7.32 9.89 16.95
N GLU A 295 6.34 10.69 17.33
CA GLU A 295 6.03 11.96 16.68
C GLU A 295 7.25 12.90 16.66
N ARG A 296 7.88 13.13 17.81
CA ARG A 296 9.08 13.98 17.91
C ARG A 296 10.25 13.45 17.08
N GLU A 297 10.47 12.14 17.07
CA GLU A 297 11.52 11.49 16.26
C GLU A 297 11.28 11.73 14.76
N CYS A 298 10.03 11.63 14.29
CA CYS A 298 9.66 11.89 12.90
C CYS A 298 9.90 13.36 12.52
N TYR A 299 9.46 14.30 13.34
CA TYR A 299 9.70 15.74 13.09
C TYR A 299 11.19 16.08 13.11
N ALA A 300 11.94 15.58 14.10
CA ALA A 300 13.39 15.81 14.18
C ALA A 300 14.12 15.28 12.93
N TYR A 301 13.74 14.13 12.43
CA TYR A 301 14.31 13.57 11.20
C TYR A 301 14.01 14.44 9.98
N LEU A 302 12.75 14.87 9.78
CA LEU A 302 12.36 15.71 8.64
C LEU A 302 13.04 17.07 8.70
N HIS A 303 13.07 17.69 9.87
CA HIS A 303 13.75 18.97 10.08
C HIS A 303 15.25 18.91 9.79
N ALA A 304 15.93 17.81 10.19
CA ALA A 304 17.33 17.59 9.88
C ALA A 304 17.60 17.45 8.35
N GLN A 305 16.55 17.15 7.56
CA GLN A 305 16.60 17.13 6.09
C GLN A 305 16.15 18.46 5.46
N GLY A 306 15.95 19.51 6.25
CA GLY A 306 15.45 20.81 5.78
C GLY A 306 13.97 20.80 5.38
N ILE A 307 13.18 19.83 5.86
CA ILE A 307 11.77 19.68 5.52
C ILE A 307 10.90 20.17 6.68
N ASP A 308 10.25 21.31 6.51
CA ASP A 308 9.17 21.78 7.41
C ASP A 308 7.85 21.21 6.92
N TRP A 309 7.39 20.13 7.57
CA TRP A 309 6.19 19.41 7.17
C TRP A 309 5.17 19.36 8.32
N LYS A 310 3.89 19.62 7.98
CA LYS A 310 2.79 19.65 8.95
C LYS A 310 1.63 18.77 8.46
N PRO A 311 1.13 17.82 9.28
CA PRO A 311 0.04 16.94 8.89
C PRO A 311 -1.25 17.67 8.51
N ALA A 312 -1.56 18.77 9.20
CA ALA A 312 -2.80 19.53 8.99
C ALA A 312 -2.92 20.13 7.58
N ASP A 313 -1.82 20.35 6.88
CA ASP A 313 -1.82 20.92 5.54
C ASP A 313 -2.16 19.85 4.49
N ALA A 314 -1.91 18.59 4.78
CA ALA A 314 -2.16 17.46 3.91
C ALA A 314 -3.66 17.13 3.73
N TRP A 315 -4.48 17.37 4.75
CA TRP A 315 -5.91 17.00 4.76
C TRP A 315 -6.85 18.06 4.20
N ARG A 316 -6.39 19.28 4.00
CA ARG A 316 -7.24 20.41 3.59
C ARG A 316 -7.56 20.48 2.10
N HIS A 317 -6.79 19.82 1.26
CA HIS A 317 -6.86 20.00 -0.20
C HIS A 317 -7.55 18.86 -0.97
N GLY A 318 -7.95 17.79 -0.30
CA GLY A 318 -8.67 16.67 -0.92
C GLY A 318 -10.19 16.88 -1.10
N ARG A 319 -10.76 18.02 -0.70
CA ARG A 319 -12.18 18.32 -0.82
C ARG A 319 -12.45 19.70 -1.44
N SER A 320 -11.82 20.03 -2.55
CA SER A 320 -12.41 21.01 -3.46
C SER A 320 -13.36 20.25 -4.38
N LYS A 321 -14.63 20.54 -4.20
CA LYS A 321 -15.78 20.03 -4.97
C LYS A 321 -15.60 20.30 -6.46
#